data_43ac6b7b33c5d42b5da138e6449518b8
#
_entry.id   43ac6b7b33c5d42b5da138e6449518b8
#
_cell.length_a   1.000
_cell.length_b   1.000
_cell.length_c   1.000
_cell.angle_alpha   90.00
_cell.angle_beta   90.00
_cell.angle_gamma   90.00
#
_symmetry.space_group_name_H-M   'P 1'
#
loop_
_entity.id
_entity.type
_entity.pdbx_description
1 polymer ?
#
loop_
_entity_poly.entity_id
_entity_poly.type
_entity_poly.pdbx_seq_one_letter_code
_entity_poly.pdbx_strand_id
1 'polypeptide(L)'
;IPADDIDALLDFVRSKGIDLTVVGPEAPLVNGIVDRFEENGFAVAGPSQAAAILEGSKAFAKDFMKRHSIPTAAYQTFDQMDQAGEALENNQFQFPVVLKADGLAAGKGVFVCANLEESQEALDAIMGERRFGASGDHLVIEEFLEGEEASFMVFSDGINILPMVPSQDHKAIYEGDRGPNTGGMGAYSIDSILSDELRQQILDEVIHPTIRGMSQEGRLYRGILYAGLM
;
A
#
# COMPACT_ATOMS: atom_id res chain seq x y z
N ILE A 1 19.43 -8.51 13.50
CA ILE A 1 19.72 -8.20 12.07
C ILE A 1 18.65 -7.22 11.63
N PRO A 2 18.99 -6.08 11.03
CA PRO A 2 18.00 -5.19 10.42
C PRO A 2 17.21 -5.91 9.31
N ALA A 3 15.93 -5.57 9.16
CA ALA A 3 15.06 -6.22 8.19
C ALA A 3 15.42 -5.89 6.72
N ASP A 4 16.16 -4.80 6.51
CA ASP A 4 16.66 -4.34 5.22
C ASP A 4 18.08 -4.82 4.88
N ASP A 5 18.77 -5.47 5.84
CA ASP A 5 20.07 -6.12 5.61
C ASP A 5 19.88 -7.53 5.05
N ILE A 6 19.55 -7.59 3.74
CA ILE A 6 19.20 -8.83 3.05
C ILE A 6 20.36 -9.84 3.07
N ASP A 7 21.60 -9.38 2.92
CA ASP A 7 22.76 -10.27 2.90
C ASP A 7 23.03 -10.90 4.29
N ALA A 8 22.89 -10.12 5.35
CA ALA A 8 23.01 -10.66 6.71
C ALA A 8 21.84 -11.62 7.06
N LEU A 9 20.63 -11.36 6.57
CA LEU A 9 19.49 -12.28 6.71
C LEU A 9 19.73 -13.58 5.94
N LEU A 10 20.27 -13.51 4.74
CA LEU A 10 20.62 -14.69 3.93
C LEU A 10 21.66 -15.57 4.63
N ASP A 11 22.72 -14.95 5.17
CA ASP A 11 23.76 -15.66 5.93
C ASP A 11 23.19 -16.29 7.22
N PHE A 12 22.24 -15.59 7.87
CA PHE A 12 21.55 -16.13 9.03
C PHE A 12 20.73 -17.38 8.67
N VAL A 13 19.91 -17.31 7.62
CA VAL A 13 19.10 -18.45 7.14
C VAL A 13 19.99 -19.65 6.83
N ARG A 14 21.11 -19.43 6.11
CA ARG A 14 22.09 -20.45 5.78
C ARG A 14 22.73 -21.09 7.04
N SER A 15 23.16 -20.24 7.98
CA SER A 15 23.86 -20.70 9.18
C SER A 15 22.96 -21.42 10.17
N LYS A 16 21.66 -21.11 10.18
CA LYS A 16 20.67 -21.71 11.08
C LYS A 16 19.88 -22.87 10.46
N GLY A 17 20.02 -23.10 9.16
CA GLY A 17 19.28 -24.14 8.46
C GLY A 17 17.77 -23.88 8.49
N ILE A 18 17.37 -22.64 8.18
CA ILE A 18 15.94 -22.27 8.14
C ILE A 18 15.30 -22.87 6.90
N ASP A 19 14.21 -23.59 7.08
CA ASP A 19 13.49 -24.28 6.00
C ASP A 19 12.61 -23.34 5.17
N LEU A 20 12.01 -22.33 5.79
CA LEU A 20 11.14 -21.38 5.12
C LEU A 20 11.25 -19.99 5.79
N THR A 21 11.38 -18.96 4.98
CA THR A 21 11.29 -17.55 5.43
C THR A 21 10.00 -16.93 4.95
N VAL A 22 9.22 -16.34 5.85
CA VAL A 22 8.02 -15.54 5.49
C VAL A 22 8.34 -14.08 5.72
N VAL A 23 8.17 -13.27 4.69
CA VAL A 23 8.49 -11.83 4.73
C VAL A 23 7.19 -11.04 4.92
N GLY A 24 7.05 -10.41 6.08
CA GLY A 24 5.89 -9.57 6.41
C GLY A 24 6.07 -8.09 6.08
N PRO A 25 7.24 -7.46 6.42
CA PRO A 25 7.44 -6.04 6.19
C PRO A 25 7.60 -5.69 4.69
N GLU A 26 7.09 -4.53 4.30
CA GLU A 26 7.08 -4.07 2.90
C GLU A 26 8.48 -3.71 2.39
N ALA A 27 9.29 -3.04 3.22
CA ALA A 27 10.60 -2.53 2.82
C ALA A 27 11.54 -3.62 2.29
N PRO A 28 11.77 -4.75 2.96
CA PRO A 28 12.59 -5.83 2.40
C PRO A 28 12.00 -6.44 1.12
N LEU A 29 10.66 -6.49 0.97
CA LEU A 29 10.01 -6.98 -0.25
C LEU A 29 10.32 -6.06 -1.44
N VAL A 30 10.14 -4.76 -1.27
CA VAL A 30 10.48 -3.74 -2.29
C VAL A 30 11.98 -3.73 -2.60
N ASN A 31 12.83 -4.06 -1.63
CA ASN A 31 14.28 -4.18 -1.80
C ASN A 31 14.72 -5.53 -2.40
N GLY A 32 13.78 -6.45 -2.72
CA GLY A 32 14.07 -7.67 -3.46
C GLY A 32 14.57 -8.85 -2.62
N ILE A 33 14.23 -8.93 -1.34
CA ILE A 33 14.62 -10.05 -0.48
C ILE A 33 14.16 -11.40 -1.03
N VAL A 34 12.97 -11.47 -1.63
CA VAL A 34 12.43 -12.72 -2.18
C VAL A 34 13.28 -13.20 -3.34
N ASP A 35 13.53 -12.30 -4.30
CA ASP A 35 14.37 -12.62 -5.47
C ASP A 35 15.76 -13.09 -5.03
N ARG A 36 16.35 -12.39 -4.06
CA ARG A 36 17.69 -12.71 -3.53
C ARG A 36 17.75 -14.07 -2.84
N PHE A 37 16.69 -14.44 -2.10
CA PHE A 37 16.60 -15.74 -1.42
C PHE A 37 16.38 -16.88 -2.42
N GLU A 38 15.47 -16.70 -3.40
CA GLU A 38 15.23 -17.68 -4.46
C GLU A 38 16.47 -17.95 -5.30
N GLU A 39 17.23 -16.89 -5.70
CA GLU A 39 18.50 -17.01 -6.40
C GLU A 39 19.54 -17.84 -5.64
N ASN A 40 19.48 -17.82 -4.31
CA ASN A 40 20.35 -18.61 -3.44
C ASN A 40 19.78 -19.96 -3.01
N GLY A 41 18.63 -20.36 -3.58
CA GLY A 41 18.00 -21.67 -3.36
C GLY A 41 17.29 -21.82 -2.02
N PHE A 42 16.93 -20.72 -1.34
CA PHE A 42 16.18 -20.76 -0.09
C PHE A 42 14.69 -20.57 -0.35
N ALA A 43 13.87 -21.37 0.36
CA ALA A 43 12.42 -21.20 0.32
C ALA A 43 12.02 -19.92 1.03
N VAL A 44 11.24 -19.09 0.33
CA VAL A 44 10.76 -17.80 0.83
C VAL A 44 9.32 -17.57 0.38
N ALA A 45 8.51 -16.98 1.26
CA ALA A 45 7.13 -16.58 0.96
C ALA A 45 7.02 -15.04 1.01
N GLY A 46 6.61 -14.47 -0.11
CA GLY A 46 6.44 -13.04 -0.34
C GLY A 46 6.42 -12.71 -1.83
N PRO A 47 5.94 -11.53 -2.23
CA PRO A 47 6.03 -11.09 -3.61
C PRO A 47 7.48 -10.78 -4.02
N SER A 48 7.81 -11.06 -5.29
CA SER A 48 9.07 -10.60 -5.88
C SER A 48 9.18 -9.07 -5.84
N GLN A 49 10.37 -8.52 -6.01
CA GLN A 49 10.57 -7.08 -6.09
C GLN A 49 9.67 -6.44 -7.16
N ALA A 50 9.55 -7.08 -8.32
CA ALA A 50 8.71 -6.62 -9.41
C ALA A 50 7.22 -6.58 -9.04
N ALA A 51 6.74 -7.50 -8.20
CA ALA A 51 5.36 -7.54 -7.74
C ALA A 51 5.12 -6.64 -6.52
N ALA A 52 6.12 -6.48 -5.65
CA ALA A 52 6.06 -5.62 -4.47
C ALA A 52 5.90 -4.12 -4.81
N ILE A 53 6.03 -3.73 -6.08
CA ILE A 53 5.79 -2.35 -6.53
C ILE A 53 4.37 -1.88 -6.25
N LEU A 54 3.38 -2.78 -6.13
CA LEU A 54 2.01 -2.43 -5.74
C LEU A 54 1.98 -1.70 -4.38
N GLU A 55 2.88 -2.07 -3.48
CA GLU A 55 3.06 -1.40 -2.19
C GLU A 55 4.15 -0.33 -2.26
N GLY A 56 5.18 -0.58 -3.06
CA GLY A 56 6.34 0.28 -3.20
C GLY A 56 6.09 1.62 -3.87
N SER A 57 5.03 1.75 -4.70
CA SER A 57 4.65 2.99 -5.38
C SER A 57 3.14 3.14 -5.43
N LYS A 58 2.64 4.18 -4.76
CA LYS A 58 1.21 4.53 -4.78
C LYS A 58 0.77 5.00 -6.15
N ALA A 59 1.62 5.74 -6.85
CA ALA A 59 1.37 6.18 -8.21
C ALA A 59 1.21 4.98 -9.15
N PHE A 60 2.13 4.00 -9.08
CA PHE A 60 2.00 2.76 -9.83
C PHE A 60 0.71 2.01 -9.47
N ALA A 61 0.41 1.84 -8.17
CA ALA A 61 -0.77 1.12 -7.71
C ALA A 61 -2.06 1.76 -8.23
N LYS A 62 -2.17 3.09 -8.17
CA LYS A 62 -3.32 3.84 -8.70
C LYS A 62 -3.48 3.67 -10.22
N ASP A 63 -2.40 3.84 -10.97
CA ASP A 63 -2.42 3.65 -12.42
C ASP A 63 -2.71 2.20 -12.79
N PHE A 64 -2.19 1.24 -12.05
CA PHE A 64 -2.50 -0.18 -12.20
C PHE A 64 -4.00 -0.45 -11.98
N MET A 65 -4.56 0.04 -10.88
CA MET A 65 -6.00 -0.10 -10.58
C MET A 65 -6.86 0.49 -11.70
N LYS A 66 -6.50 1.66 -12.21
CA LYS A 66 -7.19 2.30 -13.34
C LYS A 66 -7.11 1.45 -14.62
N ARG A 67 -5.92 0.93 -14.99
CA ARG A 67 -5.73 0.09 -16.17
C ARG A 67 -6.53 -1.20 -16.14
N HIS A 68 -6.68 -1.78 -14.94
CA HIS A 68 -7.37 -3.05 -14.73
C HIS A 68 -8.80 -2.89 -14.22
N SER A 69 -9.35 -1.66 -14.24
CA SER A 69 -10.72 -1.33 -13.80
C SER A 69 -11.03 -1.77 -12.37
N ILE A 70 -10.03 -1.68 -11.49
CA ILE A 70 -10.17 -1.96 -10.06
C ILE A 70 -10.68 -0.69 -9.38
N PRO A 71 -11.76 -0.76 -8.59
CA PRO A 71 -12.29 0.40 -7.87
C PRO A 71 -11.25 1.04 -6.97
N THR A 72 -11.14 2.35 -7.04
CA THR A 72 -10.27 3.15 -6.17
C THR A 72 -10.75 4.60 -6.13
N ALA A 73 -10.33 5.36 -5.12
CA ALA A 73 -10.59 6.79 -5.03
C ALA A 73 -10.13 7.51 -6.30
N ALA A 74 -10.87 8.52 -6.75
CA ALA A 74 -10.45 9.40 -7.83
C ALA A 74 -9.12 10.06 -7.46
N TYR A 75 -8.16 10.08 -8.38
CA TYR A 75 -6.81 10.52 -8.09
C TYR A 75 -6.14 11.20 -9.28
N GLN A 76 -5.08 11.93 -8.96
CA GLN A 76 -4.12 12.44 -9.94
C GLN A 76 -2.71 12.38 -9.36
N THR A 77 -1.72 12.08 -10.19
CA THR A 77 -0.31 12.04 -9.82
C THR A 77 0.42 13.26 -10.36
N PHE A 78 1.36 13.77 -9.58
CA PHE A 78 2.17 14.94 -9.93
C PHE A 78 3.65 14.67 -9.66
N ASP A 79 4.50 15.09 -10.57
CA ASP A 79 5.95 15.12 -10.46
C ASP A 79 6.51 16.56 -10.37
N GLN A 80 5.64 17.55 -10.49
CA GLN A 80 5.96 18.97 -10.38
C GLN A 80 5.08 19.64 -9.33
N MET A 81 5.71 20.26 -8.34
CA MET A 81 5.03 20.92 -7.23
C MET A 81 4.08 22.03 -7.70
N ASP A 82 4.51 22.84 -8.68
CA ASP A 82 3.70 23.94 -9.21
C ASP A 82 2.40 23.44 -9.85
N GLN A 83 2.45 22.32 -10.60
CA GLN A 83 1.26 21.72 -11.21
C GLN A 83 0.29 21.16 -10.17
N ALA A 84 0.81 20.56 -9.11
CA ALA A 84 0.00 20.09 -7.99
C ALA A 84 -0.69 21.26 -7.26
N GLY A 85 0.05 22.36 -7.03
CA GLY A 85 -0.48 23.58 -6.44
C GLY A 85 -1.59 24.20 -7.29
N GLU A 86 -1.37 24.36 -8.59
CA GLU A 86 -2.38 24.84 -9.54
C GLU A 86 -3.65 23.97 -9.56
N ALA A 87 -3.51 22.65 -9.48
CA ALA A 87 -4.64 21.72 -9.45
C ALA A 87 -5.49 21.89 -8.19
N LEU A 88 -4.87 22.13 -7.04
CA LEU A 88 -5.55 22.41 -5.77
C LEU A 88 -6.25 23.77 -5.80
N GLU A 89 -5.57 24.82 -6.27
CA GLU A 89 -6.11 26.19 -6.35
C GLU A 89 -7.27 26.30 -7.36
N ASN A 90 -7.22 25.58 -8.46
CA ASN A 90 -8.26 25.58 -9.50
C ASN A 90 -9.46 24.69 -9.18
N ASN A 91 -9.58 24.20 -7.93
CA ASN A 91 -10.67 23.33 -7.46
C ASN A 91 -10.88 22.08 -8.33
N GLN A 92 -9.79 21.50 -8.83
CA GLN A 92 -9.89 20.20 -9.52
C GLN A 92 -10.25 19.06 -8.56
N PHE A 93 -10.06 19.30 -7.24
CA PHE A 93 -10.43 18.41 -6.15
C PHE A 93 -11.43 19.10 -5.23
N GLN A 94 -12.35 18.30 -4.66
CA GLN A 94 -13.25 18.78 -3.61
C GLN A 94 -12.64 18.45 -2.25
N PHE A 95 -12.61 19.41 -1.34
CA PHE A 95 -12.14 19.19 0.03
C PHE A 95 -13.19 18.43 0.87
N PRO A 96 -12.75 17.56 1.79
CA PRO A 96 -11.35 17.25 2.08
C PRO A 96 -10.68 16.43 0.98
N VAL A 97 -9.35 16.56 0.85
CA VAL A 97 -8.51 15.79 -0.08
C VAL A 97 -7.42 15.06 0.67
N VAL A 98 -6.85 14.02 0.05
CA VAL A 98 -5.73 13.27 0.64
C VAL A 98 -4.50 13.43 -0.24
N LEU A 99 -3.43 13.99 0.34
CA LEU A 99 -2.12 14.10 -0.29
C LEU A 99 -1.21 12.97 0.22
N LYS A 100 -0.60 12.24 -0.70
CA LYS A 100 0.25 11.09 -0.37
C LYS A 100 1.60 11.20 -1.08
N ALA A 101 2.69 11.15 -0.32
CA ALA A 101 4.02 10.92 -0.88
C ALA A 101 4.06 9.53 -1.52
N ASP A 102 4.70 9.40 -2.69
CA ASP A 102 4.89 8.10 -3.34
C ASP A 102 5.95 7.27 -2.58
N GLY A 103 5.77 5.94 -2.56
CA GLY A 103 6.70 5.04 -1.86
C GLY A 103 6.33 4.74 -0.40
N LEU A 104 7.27 4.08 0.28
CA LEU A 104 7.08 3.51 1.62
C LEU A 104 7.28 4.55 2.75
N ALA A 105 6.72 5.71 2.72
CA ALA A 105 6.90 6.75 3.74
C ALA A 105 6.51 6.34 5.19
N ALA A 106 6.48 5.04 5.49
CA ALA A 106 6.14 4.43 6.79
C ALA A 106 4.79 4.94 7.37
N GLY A 107 3.81 5.16 6.48
CA GLY A 107 2.51 5.70 6.85
C GLY A 107 2.49 7.20 7.21
N LYS A 108 3.65 7.86 7.26
CA LYS A 108 3.79 9.26 7.67
C LYS A 108 3.62 10.26 6.52
N GLY A 109 3.67 9.80 5.28
CA GLY A 109 3.55 10.63 4.09
C GLY A 109 2.11 10.74 3.57
N VAL A 110 1.10 10.62 4.43
CA VAL A 110 -0.33 10.73 4.10
C VAL A 110 -0.93 11.86 4.92
N PHE A 111 -1.53 12.83 4.23
CA PHE A 111 -2.14 14.02 4.82
C PHE A 111 -3.59 14.13 4.35
N VAL A 112 -4.52 14.14 5.30
CA VAL A 112 -5.92 14.48 5.04
C VAL A 112 -6.05 15.98 5.25
N CYS A 113 -6.39 16.71 4.20
CA CYS A 113 -6.43 18.17 4.18
C CYS A 113 -7.88 18.65 4.04
N ALA A 114 -8.38 19.37 5.02
CA ALA A 114 -9.75 19.85 5.05
C ALA A 114 -9.97 21.10 4.15
N ASN A 115 -8.90 21.79 3.77
CA ASN A 115 -8.94 23.05 3.02
C ASN A 115 -7.64 23.26 2.23
N LEU A 116 -7.62 24.34 1.41
CA LEU A 116 -6.48 24.67 0.57
C LEU A 116 -5.21 24.98 1.38
N GLU A 117 -5.31 25.67 2.51
CA GLU A 117 -4.16 26.04 3.35
C GLU A 117 -3.44 24.78 3.85
N GLU A 118 -4.19 23.83 4.43
CA GLU A 118 -3.63 22.56 4.88
C GLU A 118 -3.01 21.75 3.72
N SER A 119 -3.63 21.80 2.52
CA SER A 119 -3.09 21.09 1.36
C SER A 119 -1.80 21.72 0.83
N GLN A 120 -1.66 23.03 0.90
CA GLN A 120 -0.42 23.72 0.54
C GLN A 120 0.71 23.41 1.54
N GLU A 121 0.43 23.35 2.84
CA GLU A 121 1.40 22.92 3.85
C GLU A 121 1.85 21.47 3.64
N ALA A 122 0.90 20.57 3.32
CA ALA A 122 1.21 19.18 3.02
C ALA A 122 2.03 19.03 1.73
N LEU A 123 1.69 19.80 0.69
CA LEU A 123 2.42 19.84 -0.58
C LEU A 123 3.87 20.29 -0.36
N ASP A 124 4.06 21.37 0.40
CA ASP A 124 5.40 21.87 0.73
C ASP A 124 6.20 20.84 1.54
N ALA A 125 5.59 20.22 2.55
CA ALA A 125 6.23 19.18 3.34
C ALA A 125 6.68 17.97 2.50
N ILE A 126 5.87 17.55 1.50
CA ILE A 126 6.15 16.40 0.66
C ILE A 126 7.18 16.75 -0.43
N MET A 127 6.88 17.72 -1.28
CA MET A 127 7.65 18.02 -2.50
C MET A 127 8.65 19.14 -2.29
N GLY A 128 8.33 20.19 -1.49
CA GLY A 128 9.21 21.32 -1.23
C GLY A 128 10.36 20.95 -0.29
N GLU A 129 10.05 20.63 0.95
CA GLU A 129 11.05 20.24 1.96
C GLU A 129 11.57 18.81 1.79
N ARG A 130 10.88 17.98 1.01
CA ARG A 130 11.24 16.57 0.77
C ARG A 130 11.42 15.78 2.09
N ARG A 131 10.52 15.99 3.04
CA ARG A 131 10.58 15.34 4.38
C ARG A 131 10.62 13.81 4.31
N PHE A 132 10.17 13.24 3.19
CA PHE A 132 10.14 11.79 2.94
C PHE A 132 11.20 11.31 1.95
N GLY A 133 12.24 12.12 1.72
CA GLY A 133 13.33 11.79 0.80
C GLY A 133 12.82 11.58 -0.63
N ALA A 134 13.27 10.51 -1.29
CA ALA A 134 12.86 10.18 -2.67
C ALA A 134 11.35 9.90 -2.81
N SER A 135 10.65 9.52 -1.73
CA SER A 135 9.19 9.36 -1.76
C SER A 135 8.44 10.66 -2.01
N GLY A 136 9.10 11.82 -1.84
CA GLY A 136 8.56 13.13 -2.15
C GLY A 136 8.77 13.59 -3.60
N ASP A 137 9.38 12.78 -4.46
CA ASP A 137 9.58 13.13 -5.88
C ASP A 137 8.28 13.04 -6.68
N HIS A 138 7.33 12.24 -6.22
CA HIS A 138 6.00 12.12 -6.79
C HIS A 138 4.94 12.28 -5.70
N LEU A 139 3.86 12.95 -6.05
CA LEU A 139 2.71 13.18 -5.19
C LEU A 139 1.48 12.53 -5.81
N VAL A 140 0.69 11.85 -5.00
CA VAL A 140 -0.67 11.43 -5.34
C VAL A 140 -1.64 12.29 -4.56
N ILE A 141 -2.54 12.98 -5.26
CA ILE A 141 -3.69 13.66 -4.68
C ILE A 141 -4.92 12.81 -5.01
N GLU A 142 -5.73 12.50 -4.00
CA GLU A 142 -6.93 11.72 -4.17
C GLU A 142 -8.10 12.27 -3.35
N GLU A 143 -9.32 11.93 -3.77
CA GLU A 143 -10.52 12.24 -3.01
C GLU A 143 -10.46 11.56 -1.63
N PHE A 144 -11.05 12.21 -0.65
CA PHE A 144 -11.25 11.63 0.66
C PHE A 144 -12.49 10.71 0.62
N LEU A 145 -12.30 9.45 0.98
CA LEU A 145 -13.40 8.49 1.11
C LEU A 145 -13.90 8.49 2.55
N GLU A 146 -15.22 8.44 2.71
CA GLU A 146 -15.88 8.30 4.00
C GLU A 146 -16.44 6.89 4.12
N GLY A 147 -16.17 6.21 5.24
CA GLY A 147 -16.63 4.86 5.47
C GLY A 147 -15.95 4.20 6.66
N GLU A 148 -16.22 2.92 6.83
CA GLU A 148 -15.49 2.08 7.77
C GLU A 148 -14.33 1.39 7.05
N GLU A 149 -13.13 1.51 7.60
CA GLU A 149 -11.96 0.82 7.07
C GLU A 149 -12.08 -0.69 7.32
N ALA A 150 -11.69 -1.48 6.33
CA ALA A 150 -11.52 -2.92 6.46
C ALA A 150 -10.24 -3.37 5.75
N SER A 151 -9.54 -4.29 6.38
CA SER A 151 -8.37 -4.97 5.80
C SER A 151 -8.79 -6.33 5.29
N PHE A 152 -8.66 -6.55 3.97
CA PHE A 152 -8.93 -7.83 3.35
C PHE A 152 -7.65 -8.39 2.74
N MET A 153 -7.21 -9.53 3.24
CA MET A 153 -5.96 -10.17 2.82
C MET A 153 -6.22 -11.53 2.20
N VAL A 154 -5.40 -11.89 1.22
CA VAL A 154 -5.45 -13.22 0.60
C VAL A 154 -4.05 -13.78 0.43
N PHE A 155 -3.90 -15.09 0.61
CA PHE A 155 -2.74 -15.80 0.08
C PHE A 155 -2.91 -15.97 -1.43
N SER A 156 -1.82 -15.80 -2.17
CA SER A 156 -1.77 -16.02 -3.61
C SER A 156 -0.53 -16.83 -4.00
N ASP A 157 -0.70 -17.76 -4.91
CA ASP A 157 0.40 -18.43 -5.61
C ASP A 157 0.68 -17.83 -7.00
N GLY A 158 -0.04 -16.74 -7.32
CA GLY A 158 -0.01 -16.03 -8.60
C GLY A 158 -1.14 -16.43 -9.55
N ILE A 159 -1.93 -17.45 -9.22
CA ILE A 159 -3.08 -17.95 -9.98
C ILE A 159 -4.27 -18.15 -9.06
N ASN A 160 -4.06 -18.95 -8.01
CA ASN A 160 -5.07 -19.25 -7.01
C ASN A 160 -4.95 -18.30 -5.83
N ILE A 161 -6.07 -18.08 -5.16
CA ILE A 161 -6.15 -17.26 -3.96
C ILE A 161 -6.84 -18.03 -2.83
N LEU A 162 -6.44 -17.73 -1.59
CA LEU A 162 -7.11 -18.21 -0.38
C LEU A 162 -7.35 -17.00 0.53
N PRO A 163 -8.61 -16.53 0.67
CA PRO A 163 -8.93 -15.42 1.53
C PRO A 163 -8.64 -15.71 3.00
N MET A 164 -8.17 -14.71 3.72
CA MET A 164 -8.04 -14.72 5.17
C MET A 164 -9.29 -14.12 5.80
N VAL A 165 -9.46 -14.33 7.11
CA VAL A 165 -10.49 -13.64 7.89
C VAL A 165 -10.21 -12.13 7.83
N PRO A 166 -11.22 -11.29 7.51
CA PRO A 166 -11.00 -9.85 7.45
C PRO A 166 -10.64 -9.30 8.82
N SER A 167 -9.95 -8.18 8.82
CA SER A 167 -9.58 -7.47 10.03
C SER A 167 -9.88 -5.98 9.91
N GLN A 168 -9.98 -5.32 11.05
CA GLN A 168 -10.13 -3.88 11.15
C GLN A 168 -9.14 -3.36 12.17
N ASP A 169 -8.34 -2.37 11.78
CA ASP A 169 -7.40 -1.68 12.65
C ASP A 169 -7.85 -0.24 12.89
N HIS A 170 -7.53 0.26 14.07
CA HIS A 170 -7.85 1.62 14.48
C HIS A 170 -6.58 2.43 14.57
N LYS A 171 -6.42 3.40 13.68
CA LYS A 171 -5.19 4.20 13.51
C LYS A 171 -5.25 5.55 14.22
N ALA A 172 -6.45 6.15 14.31
CA ALA A 172 -6.63 7.44 14.94
C ALA A 172 -6.40 7.37 16.46
N ILE A 173 -5.73 8.42 17.00
CA ILE A 173 -5.31 8.42 18.42
C ILE A 173 -6.45 8.67 19.41
N TYR A 174 -7.56 9.28 18.98
CA TYR A 174 -8.69 9.63 19.83
C TYR A 174 -9.95 8.84 19.48
N GLU A 175 -10.89 8.76 20.45
CA GLU A 175 -12.19 8.13 20.27
C GLU A 175 -12.97 8.70 19.08
N GLY A 176 -13.71 7.85 18.39
CA GLY A 176 -14.54 8.21 17.22
C GLY A 176 -13.70 8.49 15.97
N ASP A 177 -12.57 7.77 15.79
CA ASP A 177 -11.64 7.88 14.67
C ASP A 177 -11.16 9.32 14.43
N ARG A 178 -10.76 10.00 15.50
CA ARG A 178 -10.33 11.40 15.46
C ARG A 178 -8.86 11.57 15.77
N GLY A 179 -8.29 12.66 15.25
CA GLY A 179 -6.90 13.05 15.48
C GLY A 179 -5.93 12.39 14.51
N PRO A 180 -4.62 12.57 14.75
CA PRO A 180 -3.60 12.04 13.85
C PRO A 180 -3.54 10.52 13.88
N ASN A 181 -3.21 9.93 12.74
CA ASN A 181 -2.98 8.51 12.62
C ASN A 181 -1.70 8.09 13.36
N THR A 182 -1.78 6.92 13.98
CA THR A 182 -0.66 6.24 14.65
C THR A 182 -0.25 5.00 13.84
N GLY A 183 0.70 4.22 14.36
CA GLY A 183 1.04 2.90 13.83
C GLY A 183 0.00 1.80 14.12
N GLY A 184 -1.12 2.16 14.77
CA GLY A 184 -2.23 1.30 15.18
C GLY A 184 -2.45 1.34 16.68
N MET A 185 -3.70 1.59 17.10
CA MET A 185 -4.12 1.60 18.50
C MET A 185 -4.66 0.25 18.96
N GLY A 186 -4.96 -0.61 17.98
CA GLY A 186 -5.47 -1.95 18.16
C GLY A 186 -6.13 -2.46 16.89
N ALA A 187 -6.25 -3.77 16.79
CA ALA A 187 -6.94 -4.42 15.68
C ALA A 187 -7.73 -5.61 16.17
N TYR A 188 -8.78 -5.97 15.46
CA TYR A 188 -9.49 -7.20 15.67
C TYR A 188 -9.80 -7.88 14.33
N SER A 189 -10.02 -9.19 14.38
CA SER A 189 -10.31 -10.00 13.21
C SER A 189 -11.46 -10.94 13.52
N ILE A 190 -12.56 -10.75 12.78
CA ILE A 190 -13.76 -11.59 12.93
C ILE A 190 -14.52 -11.63 11.59
N ASP A 191 -15.19 -12.75 11.32
CA ASP A 191 -15.88 -12.97 10.04
C ASP A 191 -16.99 -11.95 9.76
N SER A 192 -17.61 -11.40 10.78
CA SER A 192 -18.74 -10.47 10.63
C SER A 192 -18.36 -9.03 10.23
N ILE A 193 -17.07 -8.71 10.05
CA ILE A 193 -16.63 -7.39 9.55
C ILE A 193 -17.16 -7.16 8.13
N LEU A 194 -17.18 -8.20 7.29
CA LEU A 194 -17.68 -8.14 5.92
C LEU A 194 -18.79 -9.17 5.74
N SER A 195 -19.90 -8.78 5.08
CA SER A 195 -20.92 -9.75 4.67
C SER A 195 -20.38 -10.67 3.56
N ASP A 196 -21.02 -11.80 3.35
CA ASP A 196 -20.63 -12.74 2.30
C ASP A 196 -20.75 -12.11 0.89
N GLU A 197 -21.76 -11.26 0.67
CA GLU A 197 -21.94 -10.54 -0.58
C GLU A 197 -20.81 -9.55 -0.83
N LEU A 198 -20.41 -8.79 0.20
CA LEU A 198 -19.31 -7.82 0.10
C LEU A 198 -17.97 -8.52 -0.09
N ARG A 199 -17.73 -9.65 0.59
CA ARG A 199 -16.55 -10.47 0.34
C ARG A 199 -16.46 -10.95 -1.11
N GLN A 200 -17.58 -11.42 -1.65
CA GLN A 200 -17.61 -11.86 -3.05
C GLN A 200 -17.35 -10.69 -4.01
N GLN A 201 -17.94 -9.52 -3.74
CA GLN A 201 -17.67 -8.32 -4.52
C GLN A 201 -16.20 -7.93 -4.50
N ILE A 202 -15.56 -7.91 -3.31
CA ILE A 202 -14.12 -7.64 -3.16
C ILE A 202 -13.28 -8.65 -3.96
N LEU A 203 -13.63 -9.92 -3.92
CA LEU A 203 -12.94 -10.94 -4.69
C LEU A 203 -13.06 -10.68 -6.20
N ASP A 204 -14.24 -10.35 -6.67
CA ASP A 204 -14.54 -10.21 -8.11
C ASP A 204 -14.01 -8.87 -8.68
N GLU A 205 -14.12 -7.78 -7.92
CA GLU A 205 -13.81 -6.44 -8.41
C GLU A 205 -12.39 -5.98 -8.03
N VAL A 206 -11.78 -6.54 -6.97
CA VAL A 206 -10.46 -6.10 -6.49
C VAL A 206 -9.42 -7.22 -6.62
N ILE A 207 -9.62 -8.34 -5.93
CA ILE A 207 -8.57 -9.34 -5.77
C ILE A 207 -8.26 -10.08 -7.08
N HIS A 208 -9.28 -10.67 -7.72
CA HIS A 208 -9.07 -11.39 -8.99
C HIS A 208 -8.54 -10.50 -10.11
N PRO A 209 -9.04 -9.26 -10.31
CA PRO A 209 -8.43 -8.35 -11.27
C PRO A 209 -6.98 -8.00 -10.95
N THR A 210 -6.64 -7.82 -9.66
CA THR A 210 -5.25 -7.55 -9.25
C THR A 210 -4.32 -8.70 -9.61
N ILE A 211 -4.65 -9.93 -9.21
CA ILE A 211 -3.80 -11.10 -9.50
C ILE A 211 -3.65 -11.33 -11.00
N ARG A 212 -4.75 -11.23 -11.76
CA ARG A 212 -4.71 -11.36 -13.23
C ARG A 212 -3.92 -10.25 -13.89
N GLY A 213 -4.15 -9.00 -13.48
CA GLY A 213 -3.46 -7.84 -14.03
C GLY A 213 -1.96 -7.91 -13.79
N MET A 214 -1.54 -8.27 -12.58
CA MET A 214 -0.12 -8.45 -12.24
C MET A 214 0.52 -9.55 -13.10
N SER A 215 -0.18 -10.66 -13.31
CA SER A 215 0.28 -11.74 -14.19
C SER A 215 0.40 -11.27 -15.64
N GLN A 216 -0.59 -10.52 -16.16
CA GLN A 216 -0.57 -9.96 -17.52
C GLN A 216 0.57 -8.98 -17.75
N GLU A 217 0.95 -8.21 -16.72
CA GLU A 217 2.08 -7.29 -16.75
C GLU A 217 3.44 -7.99 -16.49
N GLY A 218 3.47 -9.33 -16.41
CA GLY A 218 4.70 -10.09 -16.17
C GLY A 218 5.24 -10.00 -14.75
N ARG A 219 4.40 -9.63 -13.77
CA ARG A 219 4.72 -9.42 -12.37
C ARG A 219 3.93 -10.36 -11.48
N LEU A 220 4.08 -11.66 -11.67
CA LEU A 220 3.32 -12.68 -10.95
C LEU A 220 3.34 -12.44 -9.43
N TYR A 221 2.17 -12.24 -8.82
CA TYR A 221 2.05 -11.92 -7.40
C TYR A 221 1.90 -13.18 -6.56
N ARG A 222 2.96 -13.56 -5.85
CA ARG A 222 2.97 -14.66 -4.88
C ARG A 222 3.16 -14.10 -3.48
N GLY A 223 2.46 -14.66 -2.50
CA GLY A 223 2.53 -14.20 -1.11
C GLY A 223 1.19 -13.70 -0.58
N ILE A 224 1.21 -12.72 0.31
CA ILE A 224 0.01 -12.13 0.89
C ILE A 224 -0.28 -10.82 0.16
N LEU A 225 -1.43 -10.75 -0.53
CA LEU A 225 -1.96 -9.51 -1.08
C LEU A 225 -2.86 -8.87 -0.03
N TYR A 226 -2.58 -7.62 0.29
CA TYR A 226 -3.37 -6.77 1.18
C TYR A 226 -4.22 -5.80 0.36
N ALA A 227 -5.50 -5.73 0.67
CA ALA A 227 -6.42 -4.71 0.17
C ALA A 227 -6.98 -3.92 1.36
N GLY A 228 -6.60 -2.64 1.43
CA GLY A 228 -7.24 -1.66 2.33
C GLY A 228 -8.50 -1.12 1.66
N LEU A 229 -9.61 -1.27 2.33
CA LEU A 229 -10.96 -0.95 1.82
C LEU A 229 -11.61 0.11 2.71
N MET A 230 -12.49 0.91 2.11
CA MET A 230 -13.36 1.84 2.81
C MET A 230 -14.76 1.78 2.22
#